data_408eb84472302e09f909caa9fe9d503d
#
_entry.id   408eb84472302e09f909caa9fe9d503d
#
_cell.length_a   1.000
_cell.length_b   1.000
_cell.length_c   1.000
_cell.angle_alpha   90.00
_cell.angle_beta   90.00
_cell.angle_gamma   90.00
#
_symmetry.space_group_name_H-M   'P 1'
#
loop_
_entity.id
_entity.type
_entity.pdbx_description
1 polymer ?
#
loop_
_entity_poly.entity_id
_entity_poly.type
_entity_poly.pdbx_seq_one_letter_code
_entity_poly.pdbx_strand_id
1 'polypeptide(L)'
;MRVIRLTCLVVTSALLGCGGGGGDAGSTTGPPPPPPPPGNTQTLGSITTSVQALTLAAGTSQSIAVQAFDANGGVIVNAPSPTFTSGSAAIAEVDNTGAVLGLNAGTTTINVSLSMGSITKTASVPLNVTGVLSSDADVVASSGDYLFTPKVVAIQAGGSVTWNFGGLSHTVTFVQTTGAPASISESYSTTVSRTFTTPGNFTYNCSIHSGMTGRIVVR
;
A
#
# COMPACT_ATOMS: atom_id res chain seq x y z
N MET A 1 -15.29 30.84 -14.22
CA MET A 1 -14.59 30.68 -15.50
C MET A 1 -13.41 31.66 -15.51
N ARG A 2 -12.23 31.20 -15.13
CA ARG A 2 -10.98 31.99 -15.20
C ARG A 2 -9.88 31.04 -15.68
N VAL A 3 -9.49 31.25 -16.93
CA VAL A 3 -8.44 30.51 -17.62
C VAL A 3 -7.10 31.13 -17.26
N ILE A 4 -6.21 30.37 -16.61
CA ILE A 4 -4.83 30.80 -16.35
C ILE A 4 -3.99 30.27 -17.52
N ARG A 5 -3.48 31.18 -18.35
CA ARG A 5 -2.52 30.87 -19.41
C ARG A 5 -1.11 30.80 -18.82
N LEU A 6 -0.49 29.65 -18.93
CA LEU A 6 0.93 29.43 -18.60
C LEU A 6 1.77 29.81 -19.82
N THR A 7 2.57 30.88 -19.71
CA THR A 7 3.48 31.36 -20.75
C THR A 7 4.82 30.61 -20.61
N CYS A 8 5.17 29.84 -21.64
CA CYS A 8 6.44 29.13 -21.71
C CYS A 8 7.49 30.11 -22.28
N LEU A 9 8.54 30.40 -21.46
CA LEU A 9 9.67 31.24 -21.88
C LEU A 9 10.76 30.31 -22.45
N VAL A 10 10.97 30.41 -23.78
CA VAL A 10 12.06 29.73 -24.49
C VAL A 10 13.28 30.65 -24.43
N VAL A 11 14.36 30.21 -23.80
CA VAL A 11 15.67 30.86 -23.83
C VAL A 11 16.53 30.13 -24.85
N THR A 12 16.74 30.78 -26.00
CA THR A 12 17.71 30.37 -27.03
C THR A 12 19.08 30.90 -26.68
N SER A 13 20.03 30.01 -26.40
CA SER A 13 21.45 30.36 -26.26
C SER A 13 22.17 30.17 -27.60
N ALA A 14 22.67 31.25 -28.16
CA ALA A 14 23.50 31.28 -29.37
C ALA A 14 24.93 30.87 -29.04
N LEU A 15 25.46 29.92 -29.81
CA LEU A 15 26.89 29.57 -29.86
C LEU A 15 27.57 30.43 -30.91
N LEU A 16 28.60 31.17 -30.52
CA LEU A 16 29.67 31.71 -31.41
C LEU A 16 30.98 31.36 -30.68
N GLY A 17 31.84 30.65 -31.22
CA GLY A 17 32.66 30.78 -32.34
C GLY A 17 34.13 30.84 -31.99
N CYS A 18 34.86 29.82 -32.28
CA CYS A 18 36.21 29.67 -32.79
C CYS A 18 37.29 30.76 -32.49
N GLY A 19 38.44 30.32 -31.93
CA GLY A 19 39.69 31.04 -31.93
C GLY A 19 40.80 30.20 -31.30
N GLY A 20 41.72 29.67 -32.14
CA GLY A 20 42.82 28.86 -31.70
C GLY A 20 43.98 29.70 -31.14
N GLY A 21 44.88 29.07 -30.42
CA GLY A 21 46.16 29.63 -29.94
C GLY A 21 46.77 28.74 -28.87
N GLY A 22 47.91 28.15 -29.16
CA GLY A 22 48.59 27.16 -28.36
C GLY A 22 49.29 27.74 -27.14
N GLY A 23 49.72 26.83 -26.28
CA GLY A 23 50.83 27.03 -25.34
C GLY A 23 50.42 27.09 -23.88
N ASP A 24 51.06 26.20 -23.17
CA ASP A 24 51.37 26.13 -21.75
C ASP A 24 50.46 25.22 -20.89
N ALA A 25 51.13 24.12 -20.55
CA ALA A 25 50.74 23.24 -19.46
C ALA A 25 50.87 23.97 -18.10
N GLY A 26 49.87 24.76 -17.76
CA GLY A 26 49.66 25.29 -16.43
C GLY A 26 48.70 24.37 -15.70
N SER A 27 49.20 23.56 -14.77
CA SER A 27 48.40 22.81 -13.81
C SER A 27 47.55 23.78 -12.99
N THR A 28 46.36 24.10 -13.48
CA THR A 28 45.35 24.79 -12.67
C THR A 28 44.68 23.76 -11.76
N THR A 29 45.30 23.54 -10.60
CA THR A 29 44.58 22.99 -9.46
C THR A 29 43.46 23.98 -9.11
N GLY A 30 42.30 23.81 -9.72
CA GLY A 30 41.09 24.50 -9.28
C GLY A 30 40.86 24.21 -7.78
N PRO A 31 40.26 25.12 -7.04
CA PRO A 31 39.92 24.86 -5.65
C PRO A 31 39.16 23.52 -5.57
N PRO A 32 39.47 22.71 -4.56
CA PRO A 32 38.74 21.43 -4.39
C PRO A 32 37.24 21.71 -4.35
N PRO A 33 36.41 20.83 -4.93
CA PRO A 33 34.96 21.00 -4.87
C PRO A 33 34.54 21.13 -3.39
N PRO A 34 33.59 22.02 -3.09
CA PRO A 34 33.08 22.15 -1.73
C PRO A 34 32.68 20.78 -1.21
N PRO A 35 32.95 20.48 0.07
CA PRO A 35 32.52 19.20 0.65
C PRO A 35 31.02 19.06 0.44
N PRO A 36 30.51 17.84 0.15
CA PRO A 36 29.09 17.61 0.04
C PRO A 36 28.42 18.15 1.32
N PRO A 37 27.22 18.77 1.21
CA PRO A 37 26.52 19.25 2.38
C PRO A 37 26.42 18.10 3.38
N PRO A 38 26.57 18.34 4.70
CA PRO A 38 26.45 17.30 5.70
C PRO A 38 25.13 16.59 5.48
N GLY A 39 25.20 15.30 5.19
CA GLY A 39 24.00 14.48 5.03
C GLY A 39 23.16 14.71 6.28
N ASN A 40 21.93 15.14 6.11
CA ASN A 40 21.00 15.37 7.22
C ASN A 40 20.73 14.00 7.87
N THR A 41 21.59 13.61 8.81
CA THR A 41 21.44 12.39 9.62
C THR A 41 20.36 12.66 10.67
N GLN A 42 19.12 12.76 10.22
CA GLN A 42 17.98 12.82 11.13
C GLN A 42 17.98 11.55 11.97
N THR A 43 17.99 11.74 13.29
CA THR A 43 17.94 10.64 14.25
C THR A 43 16.50 10.43 14.67
N LEU A 44 16.02 9.18 14.58
CA LEU A 44 14.64 8.85 14.95
C LEU A 44 14.36 9.16 16.43
N GLY A 45 13.53 10.14 16.71
CA GLY A 45 13.11 10.57 18.04
C GLY A 45 11.82 9.87 18.49
N SER A 46 10.79 9.87 17.65
CA SER A 46 9.48 9.28 17.97
C SER A 46 8.72 8.88 16.72
N ILE A 47 7.64 8.10 16.90
CA ILE A 47 6.63 7.82 15.89
C ILE A 47 5.25 8.13 16.45
N THR A 48 4.31 8.49 15.57
CA THR A 48 2.88 8.59 15.88
C THR A 48 2.08 7.79 14.86
N THR A 49 0.92 7.32 15.28
CA THR A 49 -0.06 6.64 14.43
C THR A 49 -1.24 7.56 14.12
N SER A 50 -1.84 7.41 12.94
CA SER A 50 -3.01 8.21 12.50
C SER A 50 -4.24 8.02 13.39
N VAL A 51 -4.26 6.94 14.17
CA VAL A 51 -5.34 6.60 15.11
C VAL A 51 -4.73 6.10 16.43
N GLN A 52 -5.40 6.38 17.55
CA GLN A 52 -4.97 5.93 18.88
C GLN A 52 -5.67 4.64 19.32
N ALA A 53 -6.80 4.32 18.71
CA ALA A 53 -7.55 3.08 18.89
C ALA A 53 -8.41 2.83 17.65
N LEU A 54 -8.76 1.57 17.39
CA LEU A 54 -9.63 1.14 16.31
C LEU A 54 -10.83 0.37 16.85
N THR A 55 -11.97 0.57 16.19
CA THR A 55 -13.12 -0.34 16.30
C THR A 55 -13.55 -0.70 14.88
N LEU A 56 -13.56 -1.99 14.57
CA LEU A 56 -13.91 -2.52 13.25
C LEU A 56 -15.06 -3.52 13.39
N ALA A 57 -15.97 -3.53 12.43
CA ALA A 57 -16.83 -4.69 12.26
C ALA A 57 -16.02 -5.83 11.60
N ALA A 58 -16.34 -7.08 11.93
CA ALA A 58 -15.74 -8.23 11.24
C ALA A 58 -15.97 -8.12 9.73
N GLY A 59 -14.94 -8.40 8.93
CA GLY A 59 -14.93 -8.25 7.47
C GLY A 59 -14.58 -6.86 6.97
N THR A 60 -14.50 -5.85 7.82
CA THR A 60 -14.10 -4.49 7.42
C THR A 60 -12.62 -4.22 7.67
N SER A 61 -12.05 -3.27 6.93
CA SER A 61 -10.64 -2.90 7.07
C SER A 61 -10.44 -1.39 7.21
N GLN A 62 -9.37 -1.01 7.92
CA GLN A 62 -8.93 0.37 8.07
C GLN A 62 -7.41 0.43 8.11
N SER A 63 -6.81 1.45 7.47
CA SER A 63 -5.36 1.63 7.46
C SER A 63 -4.88 2.49 8.61
N ILE A 64 -3.73 2.12 9.17
CA ILE A 64 -2.95 2.88 10.14
C ILE A 64 -1.77 3.51 9.41
N ALA A 65 -1.76 4.84 9.28
CA ALA A 65 -0.58 5.56 8.80
C ALA A 65 0.36 5.87 9.98
N VAL A 66 1.66 5.90 9.70
CA VAL A 66 2.72 6.18 10.69
C VAL A 66 3.50 7.39 10.25
N GLN A 67 3.71 8.33 11.18
CA GLN A 67 4.56 9.49 10.99
C GLN A 67 5.77 9.39 11.91
N ALA A 68 6.96 9.56 11.35
CA ALA A 68 8.22 9.58 12.10
C ALA A 68 8.67 11.02 12.36
N PHE A 69 9.27 11.24 13.54
CA PHE A 69 9.81 12.53 13.96
C PHE A 69 11.25 12.35 14.44
N ASP A 70 12.09 13.35 14.23
CA ASP A 70 13.42 13.42 14.78
C ASP A 70 13.42 13.79 16.28
N ALA A 71 14.60 13.84 16.87
CA ALA A 71 14.76 14.15 18.30
C ALA A 71 14.33 15.57 18.67
N ASN A 72 14.20 16.49 17.69
CA ASN A 72 13.77 17.87 17.87
C ASN A 72 12.28 18.05 17.53
N GLY A 73 11.56 16.97 17.18
CA GLY A 73 10.15 17.00 16.79
C GLY A 73 9.93 17.37 15.32
N GLY A 74 10.97 17.46 14.51
CA GLY A 74 10.87 17.65 13.06
C GLY A 74 10.41 16.38 12.35
N VAL A 75 9.56 16.51 11.34
CA VAL A 75 9.06 15.37 10.54
C VAL A 75 10.19 14.76 9.70
N ILE A 76 10.34 13.44 9.76
CA ILE A 76 11.26 12.68 8.89
C ILE A 76 10.49 12.27 7.62
N VAL A 77 10.76 12.95 6.50
CA VAL A 77 10.00 12.79 5.25
C VAL A 77 10.28 11.44 4.56
N ASN A 78 11.50 10.94 4.64
CA ASN A 78 11.93 9.70 3.99
C ASN A 78 12.27 8.61 5.03
N ALA A 79 11.41 8.47 6.04
CA ALA A 79 11.57 7.41 7.03
C ALA A 79 11.41 6.03 6.36
N PRO A 80 12.14 5.01 6.83
CA PRO A 80 11.91 3.63 6.43
C PRO A 80 10.46 3.20 6.66
N SER A 81 10.01 2.19 5.91
CA SER A 81 8.67 1.63 6.13
C SER A 81 8.54 1.01 7.52
N PRO A 82 7.45 1.30 8.24
CA PRO A 82 7.16 0.63 9.51
C PRO A 82 6.82 -0.85 9.29
N THR A 83 6.95 -1.64 10.34
CA THR A 83 6.43 -2.99 10.42
C THR A 83 5.21 -3.02 11.32
N PHE A 84 4.24 -3.87 10.97
CA PHE A 84 2.99 -4.02 11.69
C PHE A 84 2.81 -5.48 12.10
N THR A 85 2.32 -5.73 13.31
CA THR A 85 1.97 -7.07 13.78
C THR A 85 0.68 -7.03 14.60
N SER A 86 -0.18 -8.02 14.38
CA SER A 86 -1.35 -8.21 15.22
C SER A 86 -1.00 -9.04 16.47
N GLY A 87 -1.49 -8.64 17.63
CA GLY A 87 -1.37 -9.43 18.86
C GLY A 87 -2.19 -10.72 18.83
N SER A 88 -3.20 -10.80 17.95
CA SER A 88 -3.98 -12.01 17.70
C SER A 88 -4.44 -12.08 16.26
N ALA A 89 -3.79 -12.93 15.47
CA ALA A 89 -4.17 -13.17 14.08
C ALA A 89 -5.56 -13.83 13.93
N ALA A 90 -6.11 -14.39 15.00
CA ALA A 90 -7.47 -14.91 15.02
C ALA A 90 -8.52 -13.78 15.07
N ILE A 91 -8.19 -12.63 15.67
CA ILE A 91 -9.10 -11.48 15.82
C ILE A 91 -8.95 -10.53 14.65
N ALA A 92 -7.71 -10.24 14.24
CA ALA A 92 -7.43 -9.34 13.12
C ALA A 92 -6.10 -9.66 12.44
N GLU A 93 -6.04 -9.43 11.14
CA GLU A 93 -4.80 -9.40 10.37
C GLU A 93 -4.39 -7.96 10.08
N VAL A 94 -3.10 -7.73 9.91
CA VAL A 94 -2.55 -6.46 9.41
C VAL A 94 -1.50 -6.76 8.36
N ASP A 95 -1.48 -5.98 7.28
CA ASP A 95 -0.47 -6.12 6.23
C ASP A 95 0.69 -5.12 6.42
N ASN A 96 1.70 -5.23 5.55
CA ASN A 96 2.89 -4.36 5.58
C ASN A 96 2.62 -2.89 5.20
N THR A 97 1.42 -2.57 4.74
CA THR A 97 0.98 -1.19 4.45
C THR A 97 0.23 -0.56 5.62
N GLY A 98 -0.01 -1.34 6.69
CA GLY A 98 -0.78 -0.94 7.86
C GLY A 98 -2.30 -1.09 7.68
N ALA A 99 -2.77 -1.80 6.63
CA ALA A 99 -4.19 -2.11 6.48
C ALA A 99 -4.58 -3.25 7.43
N VAL A 100 -5.44 -2.93 8.40
CA VAL A 100 -5.97 -3.83 9.43
C VAL A 100 -7.32 -4.35 8.98
N LEU A 101 -7.49 -5.67 8.95
CA LEU A 101 -8.74 -6.38 8.64
C LEU A 101 -9.26 -7.04 9.93
N GLY A 102 -10.48 -6.69 10.35
CA GLY A 102 -11.18 -7.37 11.44
C GLY A 102 -11.69 -8.74 10.99
N LEU A 103 -11.45 -9.79 11.79
CA LEU A 103 -11.85 -11.16 11.46
C LEU A 103 -12.92 -11.68 12.42
N ASN A 104 -12.62 -11.80 13.71
CA ASN A 104 -13.53 -12.31 14.73
C ASN A 104 -13.72 -11.29 15.84
N ALA A 105 -14.92 -11.28 16.43
CA ALA A 105 -15.22 -10.42 17.57
C ALA A 105 -14.23 -10.66 18.71
N GLY A 106 -13.74 -9.58 19.31
CA GLY A 106 -12.78 -9.61 20.39
C GLY A 106 -11.87 -8.39 20.40
N THR A 107 -10.94 -8.36 21.34
CA THR A 107 -9.96 -7.28 21.47
C THR A 107 -8.55 -7.79 21.24
N THR A 108 -7.75 -6.98 20.56
CA THR A 108 -6.32 -7.22 20.35
C THR A 108 -5.58 -5.90 20.25
N THR A 109 -4.31 -5.93 19.89
CA THR A 109 -3.48 -4.75 19.71
C THR A 109 -2.73 -4.88 18.40
N ILE A 110 -2.69 -3.81 17.61
CA ILE A 110 -1.78 -3.71 16.47
C ILE A 110 -0.51 -3.02 16.95
N ASN A 111 0.59 -3.75 16.91
CA ASN A 111 1.91 -3.24 17.27
C ASN A 111 2.61 -2.70 16.01
N VAL A 112 3.13 -1.50 16.13
CA VAL A 112 3.85 -0.78 15.08
C VAL A 112 5.30 -0.61 15.51
N SER A 113 6.24 -0.89 14.65
CA SER A 113 7.66 -0.68 14.89
C SER A 113 8.31 -0.02 13.68
N LEU A 114 9.13 0.98 13.91
CA LEU A 114 9.94 1.65 12.89
C LEU A 114 11.38 1.74 13.37
N SER A 115 12.32 1.28 12.55
CA SER A 115 13.75 1.30 12.84
C SER A 115 14.49 2.19 11.85
N MET A 116 15.40 3.01 12.36
CA MET A 116 16.29 3.87 11.56
C MET A 116 17.71 3.79 12.14
N GLY A 117 18.60 3.14 11.41
CA GLY A 117 19.90 2.74 11.96
C GLY A 117 19.73 1.77 13.13
N SER A 118 20.35 2.06 14.26
CA SER A 118 20.23 1.26 15.49
C SER A 118 19.05 1.65 16.40
N ILE A 119 18.29 2.68 16.02
CA ILE A 119 17.19 3.20 16.86
C ILE A 119 15.87 2.62 16.36
N THR A 120 15.11 2.04 17.27
CA THR A 120 13.76 1.53 17.02
C THR A 120 12.77 2.26 17.93
N LYS A 121 11.66 2.68 17.35
CA LYS A 121 10.51 3.22 18.08
C LYS A 121 9.29 2.37 17.80
N THR A 122 8.44 2.24 18.83
CA THR A 122 7.24 1.42 18.77
C THR A 122 6.02 2.22 19.19
N ALA A 123 4.86 1.84 18.64
CA ALA A 123 3.55 2.30 19.07
C ALA A 123 2.59 1.11 19.10
N SER A 124 1.54 1.21 19.90
CA SER A 124 0.53 0.16 20.04
C SER A 124 -0.85 0.79 19.86
N VAL A 125 -1.67 0.22 18.97
CA VAL A 125 -3.03 0.66 18.69
C VAL A 125 -4.00 -0.43 19.17
N PRO A 126 -4.74 -0.21 20.27
CA PRO A 126 -5.80 -1.12 20.69
C PRO A 126 -6.85 -1.26 19.61
N LEU A 127 -7.31 -2.48 19.39
CA LEU A 127 -8.32 -2.83 18.41
C LEU A 127 -9.44 -3.63 19.07
N ASN A 128 -10.67 -3.19 18.82
CA ASN A 128 -11.88 -3.93 19.13
C ASN A 128 -12.57 -4.35 17.83
N VAL A 129 -12.74 -5.64 17.60
CA VAL A 129 -13.52 -6.17 16.49
C VAL A 129 -14.89 -6.59 16.98
N THR A 130 -15.94 -6.16 16.29
CA THR A 130 -17.35 -6.43 16.67
C THR A 130 -18.06 -7.23 15.59
N GLY A 131 -19.12 -7.95 15.97
CA GLY A 131 -19.95 -8.73 15.05
C GLY A 131 -19.26 -10.02 14.60
N VAL A 132 -19.81 -10.61 13.54
CA VAL A 132 -19.34 -11.85 12.90
C VAL A 132 -19.10 -11.59 11.41
N LEU A 133 -18.24 -12.40 10.78
CA LEU A 133 -18.06 -12.34 9.33
C LEU A 133 -19.40 -12.63 8.62
N SER A 134 -19.62 -11.95 7.51
CA SER A 134 -20.73 -12.28 6.60
C SER A 134 -20.50 -13.63 5.94
N SER A 135 -21.59 -14.30 5.56
CA SER A 135 -21.55 -15.43 4.65
C SER A 135 -21.26 -15.00 3.20
N ASP A 136 -21.57 -13.75 2.86
CA ASP A 136 -21.49 -13.27 1.48
C ASP A 136 -20.70 -11.95 1.40
N ALA A 137 -20.01 -11.77 0.29
CA ALA A 137 -19.32 -10.53 -0.02
C ALA A 137 -19.36 -10.23 -1.52
N ASP A 138 -19.35 -8.95 -1.86
CA ASP A 138 -19.31 -8.47 -3.24
C ASP A 138 -17.95 -7.84 -3.54
N VAL A 139 -17.47 -8.07 -4.75
CA VAL A 139 -16.26 -7.46 -5.31
C VAL A 139 -16.59 -6.85 -6.66
N VAL A 140 -16.27 -5.60 -6.86
CA VAL A 140 -16.40 -4.93 -8.16
C VAL A 140 -15.07 -5.07 -8.90
N ALA A 141 -15.10 -5.57 -10.13
CA ALA A 141 -13.99 -5.49 -11.07
C ALA A 141 -14.12 -4.16 -11.83
N SER A 142 -13.35 -3.15 -11.40
CA SER A 142 -13.48 -1.78 -11.88
C SER A 142 -12.98 -1.63 -13.31
N SER A 143 -13.76 -0.97 -14.15
CA SER A 143 -13.40 -0.67 -15.54
C SER A 143 -12.53 0.58 -15.72
N GLY A 144 -12.35 1.39 -14.67
CA GLY A 144 -11.55 2.62 -14.75
C GLY A 144 -10.10 2.44 -14.27
N ASP A 145 -9.96 1.80 -13.11
CA ASP A 145 -8.67 1.74 -12.40
C ASP A 145 -8.00 0.37 -12.49
N TYR A 146 -8.63 -0.61 -13.15
CA TYR A 146 -8.18 -2.01 -13.20
C TYR A 146 -7.91 -2.58 -11.80
N LEU A 147 -8.87 -2.40 -10.89
CA LEU A 147 -8.79 -2.86 -9.50
C LEU A 147 -9.98 -3.78 -9.16
N PHE A 148 -9.73 -4.69 -8.23
CA PHE A 148 -10.79 -5.34 -7.48
C PHE A 148 -11.11 -4.53 -6.22
N THR A 149 -12.38 -4.16 -6.04
CA THR A 149 -12.82 -3.34 -4.91
C THR A 149 -14.01 -3.98 -4.18
N PRO A 150 -13.87 -4.28 -2.88
CA PRO A 150 -12.66 -4.17 -2.07
C PRO A 150 -11.56 -5.16 -2.51
N LYS A 151 -10.30 -4.79 -2.32
CA LYS A 151 -9.15 -5.64 -2.66
C LYS A 151 -9.05 -6.89 -1.78
N VAL A 152 -9.49 -6.78 -0.53
CA VAL A 152 -9.54 -7.89 0.43
C VAL A 152 -10.94 -7.96 1.02
N VAL A 153 -11.53 -9.14 1.03
CA VAL A 153 -12.78 -9.45 1.70
C VAL A 153 -12.59 -10.63 2.64
N ALA A 154 -13.34 -10.67 3.73
CA ALA A 154 -13.36 -11.79 4.66
C ALA A 154 -14.78 -12.31 4.81
N ILE A 155 -14.95 -13.63 4.72
CA ILE A 155 -16.24 -14.34 4.82
C ILE A 155 -16.13 -15.57 5.73
N GLN A 156 -17.28 -16.07 6.18
CA GLN A 156 -17.39 -17.36 6.84
C GLN A 156 -17.12 -18.52 5.85
N ALA A 157 -16.59 -19.63 6.35
CA ALA A 157 -16.50 -20.86 5.59
C ALA A 157 -17.90 -21.35 5.18
N GLY A 158 -18.04 -21.80 3.94
CA GLY A 158 -19.32 -22.10 3.30
C GLY A 158 -19.98 -20.90 2.62
N GLY A 159 -19.44 -19.70 2.79
CA GLY A 159 -19.93 -18.48 2.20
C GLY A 159 -19.52 -18.27 0.74
N SER A 160 -20.04 -17.21 0.13
CA SER A 160 -19.87 -16.92 -1.29
C SER A 160 -19.32 -15.52 -1.53
N VAL A 161 -18.48 -15.38 -2.54
CA VAL A 161 -18.05 -14.08 -3.08
C VAL A 161 -18.60 -13.93 -4.48
N THR A 162 -19.21 -12.76 -4.74
CA THR A 162 -19.77 -12.41 -6.04
C THR A 162 -18.91 -11.31 -6.67
N TRP A 163 -18.35 -11.58 -7.85
CA TRP A 163 -17.68 -10.58 -8.65
C TRP A 163 -18.65 -9.92 -9.62
N ASN A 164 -18.72 -8.60 -9.55
CA ASN A 164 -19.49 -7.78 -10.48
C ASN A 164 -18.53 -7.22 -11.54
N PHE A 165 -18.62 -7.73 -12.75
CA PHE A 165 -17.84 -7.30 -13.90
C PHE A 165 -18.55 -6.15 -14.60
N GLY A 166 -17.87 -4.99 -14.66
CA GLY A 166 -18.36 -3.82 -15.38
C GLY A 166 -18.21 -3.93 -16.89
N GLY A 167 -18.14 -2.78 -17.56
CA GLY A 167 -18.07 -2.68 -19.03
C GLY A 167 -16.76 -3.09 -19.68
N LEU A 168 -15.75 -3.55 -18.93
CA LEU A 168 -14.50 -4.12 -19.43
C LEU A 168 -14.38 -5.59 -19.01
N SER A 169 -13.69 -6.35 -19.88
CA SER A 169 -13.39 -7.75 -19.62
C SER A 169 -12.39 -7.91 -18.49
N HIS A 170 -12.65 -8.82 -17.57
CA HIS A 170 -11.74 -9.24 -16.50
C HIS A 170 -11.81 -10.74 -16.30
N THR A 171 -10.78 -11.30 -15.67
CA THR A 171 -10.74 -12.68 -15.17
C THR A 171 -10.59 -12.68 -13.64
N VAL A 172 -10.94 -13.78 -12.99
CA VAL A 172 -10.53 -14.07 -11.61
C VAL A 172 -9.77 -15.38 -11.62
N THR A 173 -8.44 -15.28 -11.60
CA THR A 173 -7.55 -16.43 -11.65
C THR A 173 -6.96 -16.66 -10.28
N PHE A 174 -7.41 -17.71 -9.59
CA PHE A 174 -6.87 -18.07 -8.29
C PHE A 174 -5.47 -18.63 -8.41
N VAL A 175 -4.58 -18.16 -7.52
CA VAL A 175 -3.30 -18.81 -7.31
C VAL A 175 -3.57 -20.22 -6.80
N GLN A 176 -2.82 -21.22 -7.32
CA GLN A 176 -2.96 -22.63 -6.96
C GLN A 176 -2.85 -22.81 -5.43
N THR A 177 -4.00 -22.93 -4.77
CA THR A 177 -4.13 -23.10 -3.32
C THR A 177 -5.17 -24.18 -3.07
N THR A 178 -4.85 -25.14 -2.21
CA THR A 178 -5.80 -26.21 -1.83
C THR A 178 -7.09 -25.59 -1.27
N GLY A 179 -8.23 -25.99 -1.79
CA GLY A 179 -9.54 -25.47 -1.41
C GLY A 179 -9.98 -24.21 -2.17
N ALA A 180 -9.16 -23.67 -3.07
CA ALA A 180 -9.60 -22.60 -3.95
C ALA A 180 -10.70 -23.09 -4.92
N PRO A 181 -11.75 -22.31 -5.15
CA PRO A 181 -12.76 -22.65 -6.15
C PRO A 181 -12.20 -22.51 -7.57
N ALA A 182 -12.96 -22.97 -8.56
CA ALA A 182 -12.60 -22.79 -9.97
C ALA A 182 -12.46 -21.30 -10.32
N SER A 183 -11.43 -20.95 -11.07
CA SER A 183 -11.22 -19.62 -11.62
C SER A 183 -12.42 -19.16 -12.46
N ILE A 184 -12.55 -17.86 -12.66
CA ILE A 184 -13.55 -17.25 -13.54
C ILE A 184 -12.83 -16.84 -14.83
N SER A 185 -13.29 -17.37 -15.95
CA SER A 185 -12.80 -17.00 -17.27
C SER A 185 -13.14 -15.54 -17.59
N GLU A 186 -12.66 -15.05 -18.71
CA GLU A 186 -12.94 -13.69 -19.17
C GLU A 186 -14.45 -13.41 -19.18
N SER A 187 -14.85 -12.35 -18.47
CA SER A 187 -16.23 -11.95 -18.22
C SER A 187 -16.36 -10.44 -18.22
N TYR A 188 -17.48 -9.92 -18.76
CA TYR A 188 -17.82 -8.50 -18.75
C TYR A 188 -19.34 -8.32 -18.63
N SER A 189 -19.77 -7.20 -18.08
CA SER A 189 -21.19 -6.82 -17.93
C SER A 189 -22.06 -7.95 -17.31
N THR A 190 -21.50 -8.67 -16.34
CA THR A 190 -22.15 -9.81 -15.67
C THR A 190 -21.67 -9.95 -14.24
N THR A 191 -22.35 -10.82 -13.49
CA THR A 191 -21.94 -11.21 -12.13
C THR A 191 -21.66 -12.71 -12.08
N VAL A 192 -20.60 -13.10 -11.37
CA VAL A 192 -20.24 -14.51 -11.17
C VAL A 192 -19.87 -14.74 -9.71
N SER A 193 -20.45 -15.77 -9.09
CA SER A 193 -20.20 -16.12 -7.69
C SER A 193 -19.33 -17.38 -7.57
N ARG A 194 -18.59 -17.48 -6.47
CA ARG A 194 -17.89 -18.68 -6.03
C ARG A 194 -18.10 -18.91 -4.54
N THR A 195 -18.35 -20.15 -4.18
CA THR A 195 -18.49 -20.59 -2.77
C THR A 195 -17.13 -21.08 -2.26
N PHE A 196 -16.80 -20.72 -1.03
CA PHE A 196 -15.55 -21.05 -0.35
C PHE A 196 -15.86 -21.93 0.87
N THR A 197 -15.71 -23.23 0.73
CA THR A 197 -16.04 -24.19 1.80
C THR A 197 -14.89 -24.44 2.79
N THR A 198 -13.68 -24.10 2.40
CA THR A 198 -12.47 -24.38 3.18
C THR A 198 -11.91 -23.10 3.76
N PRO A 199 -11.65 -23.00 5.09
CA PRO A 199 -10.92 -21.88 5.67
C PRO A 199 -9.55 -21.70 5.02
N GLY A 200 -9.13 -20.46 4.80
CA GLY A 200 -7.85 -20.16 4.15
C GLY A 200 -7.75 -18.75 3.62
N ASN A 201 -6.64 -18.47 2.96
CA ASN A 201 -6.39 -17.22 2.24
C ASN A 201 -6.25 -17.54 0.75
N PHE A 202 -7.14 -17.00 -0.06
CA PHE A 202 -7.22 -17.27 -1.49
C PHE A 202 -6.88 -15.99 -2.27
N THR A 203 -5.65 -15.90 -2.73
CA THR A 203 -5.20 -14.78 -3.58
C THR A 203 -5.59 -15.05 -5.02
N TYR A 204 -6.02 -14.00 -5.72
CA TYR A 204 -6.37 -14.06 -7.13
C TYR A 204 -5.90 -12.82 -7.88
N ASN A 205 -5.83 -12.93 -9.18
CA ASN A 205 -5.47 -11.83 -10.08
C ASN A 205 -6.33 -11.85 -11.35
N CYS A 206 -6.38 -10.70 -12.02
CA CYS A 206 -6.84 -10.64 -13.41
C CYS A 206 -5.67 -11.00 -14.32
N SER A 207 -5.81 -12.01 -15.16
CA SER A 207 -4.72 -12.48 -16.04
C SER A 207 -4.48 -11.56 -17.24
N ILE A 208 -5.43 -10.68 -17.56
CA ILE A 208 -5.37 -9.75 -18.70
C ILE A 208 -5.01 -8.31 -18.28
N HIS A 209 -4.94 -8.01 -16.97
CA HIS A 209 -4.54 -6.69 -16.46
C HIS A 209 -3.45 -6.83 -15.40
N SER A 210 -2.26 -6.34 -15.71
CA SER A 210 -1.11 -6.42 -14.81
C SER A 210 -1.36 -5.64 -13.52
N GLY A 211 -1.02 -6.23 -12.36
CA GLY A 211 -1.15 -5.60 -11.05
C GLY A 211 -2.56 -5.66 -10.43
N MET A 212 -3.59 -6.07 -11.18
CA MET A 212 -4.94 -6.22 -10.67
C MET A 212 -5.07 -7.50 -9.84
N THR A 213 -5.02 -7.35 -8.52
CA THR A 213 -5.00 -8.48 -7.56
C THR A 213 -6.01 -8.29 -6.46
N GLY A 214 -6.48 -9.40 -5.89
CA GLY A 214 -7.36 -9.42 -4.73
C GLY A 214 -7.09 -10.63 -3.82
N ARG A 215 -7.71 -10.65 -2.64
CA ARG A 215 -7.59 -11.73 -1.66
C ARG A 215 -8.92 -11.98 -0.95
N ILE A 216 -9.28 -13.25 -0.82
CA ILE A 216 -10.41 -13.69 0.01
C ILE A 216 -9.83 -14.36 1.26
N VAL A 217 -10.30 -13.94 2.43
CA VAL A 217 -9.99 -14.53 3.74
C VAL A 217 -11.21 -15.32 4.19
N VAL A 218 -11.08 -16.62 4.39
CA VAL A 218 -12.17 -17.51 4.83
C VAL A 218 -11.85 -18.01 6.23
N ARG A 219 -12.78 -17.86 7.17
CA ARG A 219 -12.65 -18.28 8.58
C ARG A 219 -13.88 -19.08 9.03
#